data_087fd9fce7c91dd587625710c39d6392
#
_entry.id   087fd9fce7c91dd587625710c39d6392
#
_cell.length_a   1.000
_cell.length_b   1.000
_cell.length_c   1.000
_cell.angle_alpha   90.00
_cell.angle_beta   90.00
_cell.angle_gamma   90.00
#
_symmetry.space_group_name_H-M   'P 1'
#
loop_
_entity.id
_entity.type
_entity.pdbx_description
1 polymer ?
#
loop_
_entity_poly.entity_id
_entity_poly.type
_entity_poly.pdbx_seq_one_letter_code
_entity_poly.pdbx_strand_id
1 'polypeptide(L)'
;MIDWVDRNTYMERLWALEGTRDIKVITGMRRSGKFELMKAFSASVARKDPSSNNVYIDLLDLDNEPLLEYYVLHHEIIERHKEGARNRLFIDEVQLCEGFEKAINSIHARGGWDIYLTGSYAFLLSSDLVTLFTGCHREVHILPFSFGEYRSYFGEQGAADDEFAGSYDYDDISESYGFLRRGRIGTERRSRGTRSESGAPR
;
A
#
# COMPACT_ATOMS: atom_id res chain seq x y z
N MET A 1 -13.58 19.82 1.88
CA MET A 1 -14.13 18.48 2.15
C MET A 1 -13.26 17.55 1.34
N ILE A 2 -12.43 16.74 1.94
CA ILE A 2 -11.59 15.79 1.21
C ILE A 2 -12.53 14.65 0.84
N ASP A 3 -12.93 14.58 -0.42
CA ASP A 3 -13.73 13.49 -0.93
C ASP A 3 -12.86 12.22 -0.93
N TRP A 4 -13.23 11.31 -0.06
CA TRP A 4 -12.55 10.03 0.10
C TRP A 4 -12.99 9.08 -1.04
N VAL A 5 -12.04 8.45 -1.70
CA VAL A 5 -12.34 7.34 -2.63
C VAL A 5 -12.62 6.09 -1.82
N ASP A 6 -13.83 5.57 -1.95
CA ASP A 6 -14.22 4.33 -1.28
C ASP A 6 -13.45 3.14 -1.86
N ARG A 7 -12.43 2.70 -1.12
CA ARG A 7 -11.64 1.51 -1.42
C ARG A 7 -12.13 0.31 -0.61
N ASN A 8 -13.42 0.02 -0.73
CA ASN A 8 -14.14 -0.94 0.09
C ASN A 8 -13.46 -2.31 0.17
N THR A 9 -12.96 -2.84 -0.94
CA THR A 9 -12.28 -4.14 -0.96
C THR A 9 -11.07 -4.19 -0.04
N TYR A 10 -10.27 -3.11 0.04
CA TYR A 10 -9.10 -3.06 0.92
C TYR A 10 -9.52 -2.82 2.37
N MET A 11 -10.55 -2.01 2.60
CA MET A 11 -11.12 -1.80 3.93
C MET A 11 -11.68 -3.12 4.50
N GLU A 12 -12.42 -3.89 3.71
CA GLU A 12 -12.92 -5.22 4.09
C GLU A 12 -11.79 -6.18 4.46
N ARG A 13 -10.70 -6.18 3.69
CA ARG A 13 -9.52 -6.99 4.02
C ARG A 13 -8.89 -6.57 5.35
N LEU A 14 -8.74 -5.28 5.60
CA LEU A 14 -8.22 -4.78 6.88
C LEU A 14 -9.14 -5.15 8.04
N TRP A 15 -10.45 -5.05 7.86
CA TRP A 15 -11.44 -5.48 8.86
C TRP A 15 -11.38 -6.99 9.13
N ALA A 16 -11.16 -7.81 8.12
CA ALA A 16 -11.01 -9.26 8.28
C ALA A 16 -9.74 -9.64 9.06
N LEU A 17 -8.73 -8.78 9.05
CA LEU A 17 -7.48 -8.97 9.77
C LEU A 17 -7.45 -8.29 11.15
N GLU A 18 -8.43 -7.45 11.46
CA GLU A 18 -8.50 -6.70 12.72
C GLU A 18 -8.55 -7.65 13.91
N GLY A 19 -7.70 -7.36 14.91
CA GLY A 19 -7.59 -8.17 16.12
C GLY A 19 -6.89 -9.51 15.94
N THR A 20 -6.43 -9.88 14.74
CA THR A 20 -5.56 -11.05 14.56
C THR A 20 -4.16 -10.75 15.09
N ARG A 21 -3.44 -11.81 15.47
CA ARG A 21 -2.09 -11.67 16.02
C ARG A 21 -1.04 -11.30 14.97
N ASP A 22 -1.35 -11.45 13.68
CA ASP A 22 -0.40 -11.16 12.62
C ASP A 22 -0.11 -9.65 12.52
N ILE A 23 1.11 -9.29 12.12
CA ILE A 23 1.47 -7.92 11.73
C ILE A 23 0.86 -7.64 10.36
N LYS A 24 0.04 -6.59 10.22
CA LYS A 24 -0.58 -6.20 8.96
C LYS A 24 0.34 -5.23 8.24
N VAL A 25 0.78 -5.60 7.05
CA VAL A 25 1.69 -4.77 6.23
C VAL A 25 0.94 -4.33 4.98
N ILE A 26 0.69 -3.04 4.88
CA ILE A 26 0.06 -2.43 3.72
C ILE A 26 1.17 -2.03 2.75
N THR A 27 1.28 -2.76 1.64
CA THR A 27 2.27 -2.52 0.60
C THR A 27 1.63 -1.95 -0.65
N GLY A 28 2.43 -1.42 -1.55
CA GLY A 28 1.97 -0.90 -2.83
C GLY A 28 2.92 0.16 -3.36
N MET A 29 2.72 0.53 -4.62
CA MET A 29 3.52 1.57 -5.27
C MET A 29 3.50 2.89 -4.51
N ARG A 30 4.52 3.71 -4.73
CA ARG A 30 4.49 5.10 -4.27
C ARG A 30 3.24 5.79 -4.84
N ARG A 31 2.57 6.61 -4.03
CA ARG A 31 1.31 7.30 -4.38
C ARG A 31 0.09 6.39 -4.64
N SER A 32 0.14 5.11 -4.27
CA SER A 32 -1.04 4.23 -4.38
C SER A 32 -2.12 4.48 -3.31
N GLY A 33 -1.93 5.46 -2.41
CA GLY A 33 -2.90 5.80 -1.36
C GLY A 33 -2.80 4.94 -0.09
N LYS A 34 -1.63 4.35 0.21
CA LYS A 34 -1.39 3.58 1.45
C LYS A 34 -1.70 4.36 2.71
N PHE A 35 -1.13 5.57 2.80
CA PHE A 35 -1.34 6.50 3.89
C PHE A 35 -2.83 6.78 4.13
N GLU A 36 -3.54 7.19 3.07
CA GLU A 36 -4.95 7.52 3.15
C GLU A 36 -5.81 6.31 3.56
N LEU A 37 -5.50 5.12 3.03
CA LEU A 37 -6.19 3.89 3.41
C LEU A 37 -5.98 3.57 4.90
N MET A 38 -4.74 3.62 5.39
CA MET A 38 -4.44 3.34 6.79
C MET A 38 -5.07 4.37 7.72
N LYS A 39 -5.04 5.65 7.35
CA LYS A 39 -5.66 6.74 8.11
C LYS A 39 -7.17 6.59 8.20
N ALA A 40 -7.83 6.28 7.09
CA ALA A 40 -9.27 6.02 7.07
C ALA A 40 -9.65 4.79 7.88
N PHE A 41 -8.85 3.73 7.79
CA PHE A 41 -9.06 2.53 8.60
C PHE A 41 -8.91 2.84 10.09
N SER A 42 -7.85 3.53 10.49
CA SER A 42 -7.63 3.97 11.87
C SER A 42 -8.80 4.80 12.41
N ALA A 43 -9.29 5.77 11.63
CA ALA A 43 -10.45 6.58 12.01
C ALA A 43 -11.74 5.76 12.12
N SER A 44 -11.92 4.77 11.25
CA SER A 44 -13.06 3.86 11.23
C SER A 44 -13.07 2.93 12.46
N VAL A 45 -11.90 2.42 12.84
CA VAL A 45 -11.71 1.61 14.05
C VAL A 45 -11.98 2.45 15.31
N ALA A 46 -11.45 3.68 15.38
CA ALA A 46 -11.69 4.58 16.51
C ALA A 46 -13.18 4.92 16.69
N ARG A 47 -13.93 5.06 15.60
CA ARG A 47 -15.39 5.27 15.66
C ARG A 47 -16.15 4.03 16.16
N LYS A 48 -15.68 2.83 15.76
CA LYS A 48 -16.32 1.55 16.15
C LYS A 48 -16.04 1.20 17.60
N ASP A 49 -14.83 1.54 18.09
CA ASP A 49 -14.39 1.25 19.44
C ASP A 49 -13.71 2.51 20.06
N PRO A 50 -14.52 3.46 20.57
CA PRO A 50 -13.99 4.70 21.16
C PRO A 50 -13.16 4.49 22.43
N SER A 51 -13.27 3.31 23.07
CA SER A 51 -12.49 2.96 24.26
C SER A 51 -11.10 2.43 23.92
N SER A 52 -10.82 2.14 22.66
CA SER A 52 -9.54 1.62 22.21
C SER A 52 -8.43 2.67 22.29
N ASN A 53 -7.22 2.20 22.46
CA ASN A 53 -6.02 3.00 22.37
C ASN A 53 -5.44 2.88 20.95
N ASN A 54 -5.66 3.89 20.13
CA ASN A 54 -5.17 3.92 18.76
C ASN A 54 -3.97 4.88 18.68
N VAL A 55 -2.78 4.33 18.48
CA VAL A 55 -1.53 5.07 18.33
C VAL A 55 -1.18 5.15 16.86
N TYR A 56 -1.08 6.35 16.32
CA TYR A 56 -0.68 6.62 14.95
C TYR A 56 0.66 7.35 14.94
N ILE A 57 1.63 6.82 14.19
CA ILE A 57 2.98 7.36 14.02
C ILE A 57 3.23 7.53 12.52
N ASP A 58 3.42 8.74 12.07
CA ASP A 58 3.85 9.08 10.72
C ASP A 58 5.36 9.40 10.77
N LEU A 59 6.18 8.55 10.19
CA LEU A 59 7.64 8.73 10.20
C LEU A 59 8.14 9.75 9.17
N LEU A 60 7.24 10.30 8.33
CA LEU A 60 7.54 11.47 7.49
C LEU A 60 7.39 12.79 8.25
N ASP A 61 6.67 12.77 9.37
CA ASP A 61 6.49 13.98 10.19
C ASP A 61 7.79 14.30 10.94
N LEU A 62 8.28 15.51 10.77
CA LEU A 62 9.50 15.99 11.43
C LEU A 62 9.42 15.97 12.96
N ASP A 63 8.22 16.10 13.53
CA ASP A 63 8.03 15.96 14.98
C ASP A 63 8.34 14.55 15.47
N ASN A 64 8.32 13.56 14.57
CA ASN A 64 8.66 12.17 14.82
C ASN A 64 10.11 11.81 14.40
N GLU A 65 10.95 12.78 14.02
CA GLU A 65 12.35 12.54 13.65
C GLU A 65 13.13 11.67 14.67
N PRO A 66 12.98 11.85 16.00
CA PRO A 66 13.65 10.98 16.98
C PRO A 66 13.24 9.51 16.89
N LEU A 67 12.03 9.21 16.35
CA LEU A 67 11.51 7.84 16.19
C LEU A 67 12.11 7.10 15.00
N LEU A 68 12.98 7.74 14.21
CA LEU A 68 13.74 7.07 13.14
C LEU A 68 14.80 6.12 13.70
N GLU A 69 15.11 6.23 14.99
CA GLU A 69 15.95 5.29 15.73
C GLU A 69 15.11 4.17 16.35
N TYR A 70 15.35 2.92 15.96
CA TYR A 70 14.48 1.79 16.32
C TYR A 70 14.28 1.59 17.84
N TYR A 71 15.27 1.89 18.65
CA TYR A 71 15.14 1.74 20.10
C TYR A 71 14.30 2.87 20.73
N VAL A 72 14.33 4.08 20.16
CA VAL A 72 13.47 5.20 20.55
C VAL A 72 12.03 4.89 20.16
N LEU A 73 11.82 4.43 18.92
CA LEU A 73 10.51 3.98 18.43
C LEU A 73 9.94 2.88 19.33
N HIS A 74 10.76 1.87 19.68
CA HIS A 74 10.35 0.80 20.55
C HIS A 74 9.90 1.30 21.94
N HIS A 75 10.68 2.21 22.54
CA HIS A 75 10.38 2.78 23.86
C HIS A 75 9.08 3.60 23.82
N GLU A 76 8.92 4.45 22.82
CA GLU A 76 7.73 5.26 22.61
C GLU A 76 6.46 4.40 22.49
N ILE A 77 6.51 3.31 21.73
CA ILE A 77 5.38 2.38 21.59
C ILE A 77 5.02 1.76 22.95
N ILE A 78 6.01 1.37 23.74
CA ILE A 78 5.77 0.77 25.06
C ILE A 78 5.14 1.77 26.01
N GLU A 79 5.60 3.01 26.04
CA GLU A 79 5.04 4.06 26.91
C GLU A 79 3.60 4.40 26.58
N ARG A 80 3.23 4.32 25.29
CA ARG A 80 1.86 4.55 24.83
C ARG A 80 0.91 3.38 25.05
N HIS A 81 1.40 2.24 25.56
CA HIS A 81 0.54 1.09 25.84
C HIS A 81 -0.42 1.39 27.00
N LYS A 82 -1.68 1.05 26.84
CA LYS A 82 -2.70 1.18 27.88
C LYS A 82 -3.17 -0.21 28.32
N GLU A 83 -2.94 -0.52 29.57
CA GLU A 83 -3.40 -1.77 30.17
C GLU A 83 -4.92 -1.84 30.20
N GLY A 84 -5.48 -3.00 29.84
CA GLY A 84 -6.93 -3.21 29.78
C GLY A 84 -7.64 -2.63 28.57
N ALA A 85 -6.95 -1.83 27.72
CA ALA A 85 -7.49 -1.34 26.48
C ALA A 85 -7.08 -2.21 25.29
N ARG A 86 -7.84 -2.14 24.19
CA ARG A 86 -7.40 -2.62 22.88
C ARG A 86 -6.38 -1.65 22.31
N ASN A 87 -5.12 -2.05 22.28
CA ASN A 87 -4.06 -1.22 21.73
C ASN A 87 -3.86 -1.54 20.26
N ARG A 88 -3.94 -0.52 19.42
CA ARG A 88 -3.67 -0.59 17.97
C ARG A 88 -2.58 0.37 17.61
N LEU A 89 -1.61 -0.12 16.87
CA LEU A 89 -0.43 0.62 16.45
C LEU A 89 -0.45 0.77 14.92
N PHE A 90 -0.42 1.99 14.46
CA PHE A 90 -0.35 2.35 13.04
C PHE A 90 0.94 3.12 12.80
N ILE A 91 1.84 2.58 11.97
CA ILE A 91 3.10 3.26 11.61
C ILE A 91 3.15 3.42 10.09
N ASP A 92 3.23 4.66 9.64
CA ASP A 92 3.38 4.98 8.23
C ASP A 92 4.85 5.12 7.84
N GLU A 93 5.19 4.62 6.62
CA GLU A 93 6.52 4.63 6.01
C GLU A 93 7.60 4.05 6.93
N VAL A 94 7.32 2.87 7.50
CA VAL A 94 8.14 2.21 8.54
C VAL A 94 9.61 2.02 8.15
N GLN A 95 9.91 1.92 6.85
CA GLN A 95 11.28 1.77 6.34
C GLN A 95 12.18 3.00 6.58
N LEU A 96 11.62 4.14 6.98
CA LEU A 96 12.42 5.31 7.35
C LEU A 96 13.16 5.12 8.68
N CYS A 97 12.68 4.22 9.54
CA CYS A 97 13.34 3.85 10.77
C CYS A 97 14.31 2.70 10.50
N GLU A 98 15.62 2.95 10.54
CA GLU A 98 16.62 1.90 10.35
C GLU A 98 16.55 0.86 11.47
N GLY A 99 16.44 -0.43 11.10
CA GLY A 99 16.29 -1.52 12.07
C GLY A 99 14.91 -1.62 12.71
N PHE A 100 13.88 -1.01 12.12
CA PHE A 100 12.49 -1.06 12.61
C PHE A 100 12.00 -2.48 12.90
N GLU A 101 12.47 -3.48 12.15
CA GLU A 101 12.10 -4.88 12.34
C GLU A 101 12.44 -5.40 13.76
N LYS A 102 13.50 -4.89 14.37
CA LYS A 102 13.89 -5.25 15.76
C LYS A 102 12.86 -4.72 16.75
N ALA A 103 12.44 -3.45 16.56
CA ALA A 103 11.42 -2.83 17.40
C ALA A 103 10.08 -3.56 17.26
N ILE A 104 9.62 -3.75 16.02
CA ILE A 104 8.33 -4.36 15.72
C ILE A 104 8.27 -5.83 16.19
N ASN A 105 9.30 -6.62 15.92
CA ASN A 105 9.35 -8.01 16.40
C ASN A 105 9.34 -8.09 17.93
N SER A 106 10.04 -7.19 18.63
CA SER A 106 10.02 -7.12 20.09
C SER A 106 8.62 -6.79 20.63
N ILE A 107 7.93 -5.80 20.05
CA ILE A 107 6.57 -5.42 20.41
C ILE A 107 5.59 -6.55 20.12
N HIS A 108 5.70 -7.18 18.95
CA HIS A 108 4.87 -8.30 18.54
C HIS A 108 5.04 -9.52 19.49
N ALA A 109 6.28 -9.83 19.88
CA ALA A 109 6.57 -10.93 20.81
C ALA A 109 5.98 -10.68 22.19
N ARG A 110 5.98 -9.44 22.69
CA ARG A 110 5.35 -9.05 23.95
C ARG A 110 3.83 -9.21 23.91
N GLY A 111 3.23 -9.04 22.71
CA GLY A 111 1.79 -9.05 22.56
C GLY A 111 1.13 -7.76 23.06
N GLY A 112 -0.20 -7.76 23.07
CA GLY A 112 -0.99 -6.61 23.55
C GLY A 112 -1.19 -5.50 22.50
N TRP A 113 -0.61 -5.63 21.29
CA TRP A 113 -0.76 -4.69 20.21
C TRP A 113 -1.31 -5.37 18.94
N ASP A 114 -2.22 -4.69 18.29
CA ASP A 114 -2.68 -4.97 16.93
C ASP A 114 -1.93 -4.03 15.98
N ILE A 115 -0.99 -4.56 15.16
CA ILE A 115 0.04 -3.79 14.48
C ILE A 115 -0.27 -3.66 13.00
N TYR A 116 -0.27 -2.43 12.51
CA TYR A 116 -0.45 -2.04 11.10
C TYR A 116 0.72 -1.17 10.65
N LEU A 117 1.37 -1.58 9.57
CA LEU A 117 2.52 -0.90 9.00
C LEU A 117 2.25 -0.53 7.55
N THR A 118 2.75 0.60 7.11
CA THR A 118 2.89 0.86 5.68
C THR A 118 4.35 0.96 5.31
N GLY A 119 4.63 0.71 4.04
CA GLY A 119 5.94 0.94 3.48
C GLY A 119 5.93 0.86 1.95
N SER A 120 6.97 1.40 1.31
CA SER A 120 7.09 1.32 -0.13
C SER A 120 7.37 -0.11 -0.60
N TYR A 121 6.76 -0.51 -1.73
CA TYR A 121 6.91 -1.85 -2.30
C TYR A 121 8.37 -2.24 -2.58
N ALA A 122 9.17 -1.28 -3.02
CA ALA A 122 10.59 -1.53 -3.33
C ALA A 122 11.41 -1.97 -2.12
N PHE A 123 11.03 -1.51 -0.93
CA PHE A 123 11.70 -1.86 0.33
C PHE A 123 11.10 -3.10 1.00
N LEU A 124 9.78 -3.26 0.90
CA LEU A 124 9.05 -4.37 1.50
C LEU A 124 8.72 -5.45 0.46
N LEU A 125 9.68 -5.79 -0.41
CA LEU A 125 9.51 -6.92 -1.33
C LEU A 125 9.15 -8.18 -0.55
N SER A 126 8.17 -8.91 -1.05
CA SER A 126 7.52 -10.03 -0.36
C SER A 126 8.46 -11.11 0.19
N SER A 127 9.63 -11.30 -0.44
CA SER A 127 10.68 -12.22 0.06
C SER A 127 11.32 -11.74 1.37
N ASP A 128 11.42 -10.43 1.54
CA ASP A 128 12.07 -9.82 2.69
C ASP A 128 11.13 -9.75 3.90
N LEU A 129 9.82 -9.51 3.67
CA LEU A 129 8.82 -9.49 4.73
C LEU A 129 8.76 -10.82 5.51
N VAL A 130 8.84 -11.95 4.80
CA VAL A 130 8.87 -13.28 5.45
C VAL A 130 10.07 -13.40 6.38
N THR A 131 11.21 -12.88 5.96
CA THR A 131 12.45 -12.90 6.75
C THR A 131 12.42 -11.88 7.87
N LEU A 132 11.93 -10.66 7.61
CA LEU A 132 11.87 -9.56 8.59
C LEU A 132 10.92 -9.86 9.74
N PHE A 133 9.77 -10.46 9.48
CA PHE A 133 8.73 -10.71 10.49
C PHE A 133 8.54 -12.18 10.86
N THR A 134 9.52 -13.04 10.57
CA THR A 134 9.52 -14.46 10.95
C THR A 134 8.23 -15.22 10.58
N GLY A 135 7.59 -14.83 9.48
CA GLY A 135 6.35 -15.47 8.99
C GLY A 135 5.05 -15.04 9.69
N CYS A 136 5.13 -14.14 10.68
CA CYS A 136 3.96 -13.68 11.45
C CYS A 136 3.37 -12.38 10.88
N HIS A 137 3.18 -12.29 9.55
CA HIS A 137 2.60 -11.11 8.94
C HIS A 137 1.52 -11.45 7.90
N ARG A 138 0.69 -10.47 7.61
CA ARG A 138 -0.29 -10.48 6.51
C ARG A 138 -0.10 -9.25 5.65
N GLU A 139 0.13 -9.48 4.37
CA GLU A 139 0.27 -8.41 3.40
C GLU A 139 -1.10 -8.01 2.83
N VAL A 140 -1.35 -6.71 2.80
CA VAL A 140 -2.45 -6.08 2.07
C VAL A 140 -1.82 -5.25 0.96
N HIS A 141 -1.60 -5.87 -0.19
CA HIS A 141 -1.05 -5.17 -1.34
C HIS A 141 -2.11 -4.31 -2.00
N ILE A 142 -1.85 -3.00 -2.12
CA ILE A 142 -2.76 -2.06 -2.76
C ILE A 142 -2.20 -1.60 -4.11
N LEU A 143 -3.08 -1.62 -5.09
CA LEU A 143 -2.82 -1.13 -6.44
C LEU A 143 -3.13 0.37 -6.51
N PRO A 144 -2.56 1.08 -7.48
CA PRO A 144 -3.04 2.40 -7.85
C PRO A 144 -4.54 2.40 -8.10
N PHE A 145 -5.15 3.58 -8.16
CA PHE A 145 -6.58 3.68 -8.44
C PHE A 145 -6.93 2.96 -9.74
N SER A 146 -7.93 2.10 -9.66
CA SER A 146 -8.53 1.56 -10.88
C SER A 146 -9.25 2.68 -11.63
N PHE A 147 -9.49 2.47 -12.93
CA PHE A 147 -10.28 3.42 -13.73
C PHE A 147 -11.67 3.69 -13.12
N GLY A 148 -12.30 2.67 -12.51
CA GLY A 148 -13.57 2.82 -11.83
C GLY A 148 -13.48 3.70 -10.57
N GLU A 149 -12.45 3.54 -9.75
CA GLU A 149 -12.19 4.38 -8.58
C GLU A 149 -11.89 5.83 -8.98
N TYR A 150 -11.04 6.01 -10.00
CA TYR A 150 -10.72 7.32 -10.55
C TYR A 150 -11.99 8.04 -11.07
N ARG A 151 -12.80 7.35 -11.87
CA ARG A 151 -14.04 7.89 -12.42
C ARG A 151 -15.05 8.23 -11.34
N SER A 152 -15.17 7.45 -10.28
CA SER A 152 -16.06 7.76 -9.17
C SER A 152 -15.64 9.00 -8.39
N TYR A 153 -14.35 9.29 -8.37
CA TYR A 153 -13.78 10.45 -7.67
C TYR A 153 -13.87 11.74 -8.49
N PHE A 154 -13.47 11.70 -9.77
CA PHE A 154 -13.40 12.88 -10.64
C PHE A 154 -14.68 13.11 -11.46
N GLY A 155 -15.62 12.16 -11.45
CA GLY A 155 -16.83 12.21 -12.27
C GLY A 155 -16.58 11.87 -13.75
N GLU A 156 -17.66 11.94 -14.55
CA GLU A 156 -17.57 11.58 -15.97
C GLU A 156 -16.69 12.55 -16.80
N GLN A 157 -16.50 13.78 -16.34
CA GLN A 157 -15.70 14.79 -17.01
C GLN A 157 -14.19 14.58 -16.83
N GLY A 158 -13.74 14.09 -15.67
CA GLY A 158 -12.33 13.77 -15.42
C GLY A 158 -11.83 12.51 -16.16
N ALA A 159 -12.73 11.70 -16.72
CA ALA A 159 -12.37 10.51 -17.48
C ALA A 159 -11.96 10.80 -18.93
N ALA A 160 -12.16 12.03 -19.42
CA ALA A 160 -11.88 12.43 -20.80
C ALA A 160 -10.52 13.12 -20.95
N ASP A 161 -9.87 13.50 -19.87
CA ASP A 161 -8.65 14.29 -19.91
C ASP A 161 -7.40 13.46 -19.65
N ASP A 162 -6.29 13.87 -20.24
CA ASP A 162 -4.93 13.31 -20.11
C ASP A 162 -4.39 13.28 -18.66
N GLU A 163 -5.13 13.79 -17.68
CA GLU A 163 -4.76 13.79 -16.26
C GLU A 163 -4.61 12.38 -15.68
N PHE A 164 -5.33 11.39 -16.22
CA PHE A 164 -5.15 9.99 -15.78
C PHE A 164 -3.76 9.46 -16.12
N ALA A 165 -3.22 9.88 -17.26
CA ALA A 165 -1.87 9.51 -17.71
C ALA A 165 -0.78 10.26 -16.92
N GLY A 166 -1.07 11.46 -16.41
CA GLY A 166 -0.11 12.31 -15.68
C GLY A 166 -0.01 12.00 -14.18
N SER A 167 -0.95 11.24 -13.61
CA SER A 167 -0.92 10.88 -12.18
C SER A 167 0.02 9.71 -11.84
N TYR A 168 0.49 8.98 -12.85
CA TYR A 168 1.45 7.88 -12.72
C TYR A 168 2.70 8.20 -13.52
N ASP A 169 3.85 8.20 -12.86
CA ASP A 169 5.12 8.21 -13.56
C ASP A 169 5.24 6.88 -14.33
N TYR A 170 5.45 6.95 -15.66
CA TYR A 170 5.48 5.78 -16.54
C TYR A 170 6.56 4.77 -16.11
N ASP A 171 7.61 5.25 -15.46
CA ASP A 171 8.70 4.43 -14.95
C ASP A 171 8.25 3.59 -13.74
N ASP A 172 7.38 4.11 -12.87
CA ASP A 172 6.79 3.37 -11.74
C ASP A 172 5.88 2.22 -12.20
N ILE A 173 5.21 2.38 -13.37
CA ILE A 173 4.35 1.35 -13.96
C ILE A 173 5.19 0.26 -14.62
N SER A 174 6.31 0.60 -15.26
CA SER A 174 7.14 -0.35 -16.01
C SER A 174 7.82 -1.36 -15.11
N GLU A 175 8.22 -0.98 -13.91
CA GLU A 175 8.80 -1.90 -12.91
C GLU A 175 7.77 -2.88 -12.35
N SER A 176 6.54 -2.44 -12.12
CA SER A 176 5.47 -3.29 -11.57
C SER A 176 4.90 -4.29 -12.56
N TYR A 177 4.92 -3.99 -13.86
CA TYR A 177 4.45 -4.87 -14.93
C TYR A 177 5.55 -5.67 -15.62
N GLY A 178 6.81 -5.53 -15.21
CA GLY A 178 7.93 -6.33 -15.74
C GLY A 178 7.73 -7.85 -15.62
N PHE A 179 6.85 -8.29 -14.74
CA PHE A 179 6.48 -9.69 -14.57
C PHE A 179 5.43 -10.18 -15.57
N LEU A 180 4.63 -9.32 -16.17
CA LEU A 180 3.58 -9.69 -17.11
C LEU A 180 4.04 -9.75 -18.59
N ARG A 181 5.23 -9.28 -18.90
CA ARG A 181 5.75 -9.23 -20.28
C ARG A 181 6.35 -10.54 -20.82
N ARG A 182 6.31 -11.67 -20.08
CA ARG A 182 6.72 -12.99 -20.58
C ARG A 182 5.56 -13.85 -21.10
N GLY A 183 4.37 -13.31 -21.25
CA GLY A 183 3.26 -13.93 -21.97
C GLY A 183 3.21 -13.44 -23.41
N ARG A 184 3.71 -14.24 -24.34
CA ARG A 184 3.64 -14.03 -25.78
C ARG A 184 2.19 -13.78 -26.21
N ILE A 185 1.85 -12.55 -26.61
CA ILE A 185 0.69 -12.34 -27.48
C ILE A 185 1.26 -12.13 -28.89
N GLY A 186 1.25 -13.19 -29.65
CA GLY A 186 1.53 -13.15 -31.07
C GLY A 186 0.37 -12.45 -31.80
N THR A 187 0.57 -11.24 -32.22
CA THR A 187 -0.29 -10.61 -33.22
C THR A 187 0.28 -10.88 -34.59
N GLU A 188 -0.26 -11.91 -35.27
CA GLU A 188 -0.10 -12.06 -36.71
C GLU A 188 -0.71 -10.83 -37.40
N ARG A 189 0.13 -9.96 -37.90
CA ARG A 189 -0.27 -8.98 -38.92
C ARG A 189 -0.41 -9.70 -40.25
N ARG A 190 -1.62 -10.00 -40.65
CA ARG A 190 -1.94 -10.33 -42.05
C ARG A 190 -1.69 -9.07 -42.89
N SER A 191 -0.60 -9.07 -43.65
CA SER A 191 -0.37 -8.13 -44.73
C SER A 191 -1.29 -8.51 -45.90
N ARG A 192 -2.29 -7.68 -46.18
CA ARG A 192 -3.02 -7.74 -47.45
C ARG A 192 -2.11 -7.20 -48.55
N GLY A 193 -1.67 -8.10 -49.39
CA GLY A 193 -1.02 -7.73 -50.65
C GLY A 193 -2.01 -7.09 -51.57
N THR A 194 -1.72 -5.90 -52.05
CA THR A 194 -2.34 -5.28 -53.19
C THR A 194 -1.59 -5.73 -54.43
N ARG A 195 -2.27 -6.47 -55.28
CA ARG A 195 -1.89 -6.70 -56.70
C ARG A 195 -2.02 -5.38 -57.42
N SER A 196 -1.03 -4.97 -58.17
CA SER A 196 -1.16 -4.07 -59.29
C SER A 196 -0.61 -4.76 -60.51
N GLU A 197 -1.52 -4.98 -61.44
CA GLU A 197 -1.24 -5.35 -62.84
C GLU A 197 -0.71 -4.16 -63.60
N SER A 198 0.24 -4.37 -64.46
CA SER A 198 0.48 -3.71 -65.79
C SER A 198 1.75 -4.31 -66.33
N GLY A 199 1.81 -4.92 -67.41
CA GLY A 199 1.38 -4.58 -68.76
C GLY A 199 2.55 -4.91 -69.62
N ALA A 200 2.40 -5.88 -70.58
CA ALA A 200 3.32 -6.22 -71.68
C ALA A 200 3.46 -5.03 -72.66
N PRO A 201 4.20 -4.99 -73.75
CA PRO A 201 4.81 -6.08 -74.49
C PRO A 201 6.18 -5.73 -75.12
N ARG A 202 6.98 -6.69 -75.53
CA ARG A 202 7.56 -7.04 -76.81
C ARG A 202 8.75 -7.99 -76.62
#